data_1a176da52f96c3be91734a1bc52220eb
#
_entry.id   1a176da52f96c3be91734a1bc52220eb
#
_cell.length_a   1.000
_cell.length_b   1.000
_cell.length_c   1.000
_cell.angle_alpha   90.00
_cell.angle_beta   90.00
_cell.angle_gamma   90.00
#
_symmetry.space_group_name_H-M   'P 1'
#
loop_
_entity.id
_entity.type
_entity.pdbx_description
1 polymer ?
#
loop_
_entity_poly.entity_id
_entity_poly.type
_entity_poly.pdbx_seq_one_letter_code
_entity_poly.pdbx_strand_id
1 'polypeptide(L)'
;TTRYGFITSSLNGNNLGIYAYEEHFSKELLQHNNKTEAPILKFNEEGIWQTRLNNPKNKNLYPYFEASDIIPFQKKSILSSENLKKDFEKGFKLMTKYKEFNGNLENIFDLNYTAKLYALYDIGKIRHSYHWHNQRFYYNPKENKLEHIAFDCYAGIEEGIEDVIYGHSDNNSYDFKMTYLSKQFFNNDIFVSSYKKFLNKFSEQKYLTDIINKYST
;
A
#
# COMPACT_ATOMS: atom_id res chain seq x y z
N THR A 1 7.82 5.00 4.78
CA THR A 1 6.48 5.54 5.14
C THR A 1 6.36 7.00 4.72
N THR A 2 5.16 7.43 4.32
CA THR A 2 4.84 8.84 4.06
C THR A 2 4.87 9.64 5.37
N ARG A 3 5.29 10.90 5.30
CA ARG A 3 5.13 11.84 6.41
C ARG A 3 3.70 12.36 6.42
N TYR A 4 3.14 12.42 7.60
CA TYR A 4 1.79 12.92 7.84
C TYR A 4 1.80 13.92 9.01
N GLY A 5 0.98 14.96 8.95
CA GLY A 5 0.89 15.93 10.03
C GLY A 5 -0.23 16.94 9.84
N PHE A 6 -0.25 17.94 10.72
CA PHE A 6 -1.26 18.98 10.71
C PHE A 6 -0.62 20.35 10.60
N ILE A 7 -1.29 21.25 9.89
CA ILE A 7 -0.88 22.66 9.74
C ILE A 7 -2.09 23.57 9.96
N THR A 8 -1.84 24.75 10.53
CA THR A 8 -2.83 25.82 10.48
C THR A 8 -2.72 26.54 9.15
N SER A 9 -3.83 26.68 8.45
CA SER A 9 -3.89 27.31 7.11
C SER A 9 -4.61 28.64 7.15
N SER A 10 -4.13 29.60 6.34
CA SER A 10 -4.82 30.86 6.10
C SER A 10 -4.81 31.21 4.61
N LEU A 11 -5.87 31.84 4.12
CA LEU A 11 -5.99 32.32 2.75
C LEU A 11 -6.43 33.80 2.76
N ASN A 12 -5.62 34.66 2.18
CA ASN A 12 -5.89 36.10 2.12
C ASN A 12 -6.18 36.73 3.52
N GLY A 13 -5.47 36.27 4.55
CA GLY A 13 -5.63 36.72 5.93
C GLY A 13 -6.77 36.06 6.71
N ASN A 14 -7.61 35.26 6.08
CA ASN A 14 -8.66 34.51 6.74
C ASN A 14 -8.12 33.18 7.25
N ASN A 15 -8.28 32.90 8.54
CA ASN A 15 -7.93 31.62 9.13
C ASN A 15 -8.90 30.53 8.64
N LEU A 16 -8.37 29.48 7.98
CA LEU A 16 -9.13 28.34 7.49
C LEU A 16 -9.13 27.16 8.46
N GLY A 17 -8.43 27.28 9.61
CA GLY A 17 -8.34 26.23 10.61
C GLY A 17 -7.19 25.24 10.37
N ILE A 18 -7.36 24.03 10.89
CA ILE A 18 -6.34 22.98 10.83
C ILE A 18 -6.58 22.07 9.63
N TYR A 19 -5.52 21.87 8.85
CA TYR A 19 -5.49 20.96 7.70
C TYR A 19 -4.50 19.84 7.95
N ALA A 20 -4.88 18.63 7.54
CA ALA A 20 -3.94 17.51 7.45
C ALA A 20 -3.11 17.61 6.17
N TYR A 21 -1.83 17.29 6.24
CA TYR A 21 -1.01 17.08 5.06
C TYR A 21 -0.44 15.66 5.04
N GLU A 22 -0.33 15.11 3.86
CA GLU A 22 0.34 13.84 3.60
C GLU A 22 1.41 14.03 2.52
N GLU A 23 2.57 13.40 2.73
CA GLU A 23 3.68 13.47 1.79
C GLU A 23 3.32 12.77 0.48
N HIS A 24 3.56 13.46 -0.64
CA HIS A 24 3.32 12.90 -1.96
C HIS A 24 4.34 11.82 -2.33
N PHE A 25 3.94 10.88 -3.21
CA PHE A 25 4.79 9.80 -3.74
C PHE A 25 5.80 10.36 -4.75
N SER A 26 6.88 10.91 -4.24
CA SER A 26 7.90 11.63 -5.00
C SER A 26 9.31 11.20 -4.58
N LYS A 27 10.33 11.80 -5.22
CA LYS A 27 11.73 11.55 -4.84
C LYS A 27 12.03 11.96 -3.41
N GLU A 28 11.35 12.98 -2.89
CA GLU A 28 11.52 13.47 -1.52
C GLU A 28 11.10 12.39 -0.50
N LEU A 29 10.01 11.66 -0.77
CA LEU A 29 9.61 10.50 0.02
C LEU A 29 10.71 9.43 0.06
N LEU A 30 11.33 9.16 -1.09
CA LEU A 30 12.41 8.17 -1.18
C LEU A 30 13.65 8.63 -0.43
N GLN A 31 14.06 9.89 -0.61
CA GLN A 31 15.20 10.49 0.10
C GLN A 31 15.00 10.48 1.61
N HIS A 32 13.81 10.84 2.09
CA HIS A 32 13.46 10.80 3.52
C HIS A 32 13.56 9.38 4.11
N ASN A 33 13.26 8.37 3.32
CA ASN A 33 13.37 6.97 3.72
C ASN A 33 14.74 6.33 3.37
N ASN A 34 15.76 7.12 3.02
CA ASN A 34 17.09 6.66 2.62
C ASN A 34 17.06 5.67 1.44
N LYS A 35 16.14 5.86 0.52
CA LYS A 35 16.00 5.05 -0.70
C LYS A 35 16.61 5.76 -1.89
N THR A 36 17.13 4.99 -2.84
CA THR A 36 17.59 5.50 -4.14
C THR A 36 16.38 6.00 -4.93
N GLU A 37 16.56 7.09 -5.69
CA GLU A 37 15.51 7.56 -6.59
C GLU A 37 15.20 6.50 -7.65
N ALA A 38 13.96 6.05 -7.68
CA ALA A 38 13.43 5.08 -8.62
C ALA A 38 11.90 5.20 -8.69
N PRO A 39 11.25 4.58 -9.68
CA PRO A 39 9.80 4.69 -9.85
C PRO A 39 8.99 4.17 -8.66
N ILE A 40 7.95 4.93 -8.33
CA ILE A 40 6.86 4.48 -7.47
C ILE A 40 5.66 4.19 -8.37
N LEU A 41 5.13 2.97 -8.31
CA LEU A 41 4.07 2.46 -9.18
C LEU A 41 2.78 2.25 -8.41
N LYS A 42 1.68 2.37 -9.13
CA LYS A 42 0.34 2.02 -8.65
C LYS A 42 -0.53 1.43 -9.76
N PHE A 43 -1.63 0.81 -9.39
CA PHE A 43 -2.73 0.54 -10.31
C PHE A 43 -3.52 1.83 -10.56
N ASN A 44 -3.90 2.05 -11.81
CA ASN A 44 -4.74 3.20 -12.17
C ASN A 44 -6.17 2.98 -11.68
N GLU A 45 -6.59 3.80 -10.76
CA GLU A 45 -7.91 3.75 -10.10
C GLU A 45 -8.92 4.74 -10.66
N GLU A 46 -8.57 5.49 -11.70
CA GLU A 46 -9.43 6.56 -12.23
C GLU A 46 -10.80 6.04 -12.68
N GLY A 47 -10.85 4.85 -13.29
CA GLY A 47 -12.08 4.20 -13.69
C GLY A 47 -13.06 3.96 -12.53
N ILE A 48 -12.56 3.69 -11.32
CA ILE A 48 -13.38 3.56 -10.10
C ILE A 48 -14.09 4.88 -9.81
N TRP A 49 -13.33 5.96 -9.77
CA TRP A 49 -13.84 7.27 -9.39
C TRP A 49 -14.83 7.80 -10.41
N GLN A 50 -14.55 7.63 -11.71
CA GLN A 50 -15.50 7.98 -12.78
C GLN A 50 -16.82 7.21 -12.65
N THR A 51 -16.75 5.92 -12.34
CA THR A 51 -17.96 5.13 -12.15
C THR A 51 -18.73 5.53 -10.89
N ARG A 52 -18.03 5.81 -9.79
CA ARG A 52 -18.67 6.28 -8.55
C ARG A 52 -19.35 7.63 -8.72
N LEU A 53 -18.75 8.55 -9.48
CA LEU A 53 -19.37 9.84 -9.80
C LEU A 53 -20.64 9.66 -10.63
N ASN A 54 -20.63 8.76 -11.60
CA ASN A 54 -21.78 8.51 -12.48
C ASN A 54 -22.82 7.58 -11.86
N ASN A 55 -22.42 6.66 -10.99
CA ASN A 55 -23.27 5.71 -10.28
C ASN A 55 -22.79 5.45 -8.86
N PRO A 56 -23.11 6.33 -7.88
CA PRO A 56 -22.64 6.21 -6.49
C PRO A 56 -23.05 4.91 -5.78
N LYS A 57 -24.07 4.21 -6.28
CA LYS A 57 -24.57 2.95 -5.71
C LYS A 57 -23.75 1.72 -6.17
N ASN A 58 -22.93 1.86 -7.20
CA ASN A 58 -22.11 0.75 -7.67
C ASN A 58 -20.91 0.50 -6.73
N LYS A 59 -20.96 -0.61 -6.02
CA LYS A 59 -19.89 -1.03 -5.08
C LYS A 59 -18.95 -2.08 -5.67
N ASN A 60 -19.21 -2.58 -6.88
CA ASN A 60 -18.38 -3.61 -7.50
C ASN A 60 -17.18 -2.98 -8.21
N LEU A 61 -16.03 -2.97 -7.54
CA LEU A 61 -14.78 -2.38 -8.05
C LEU A 61 -13.81 -3.41 -8.65
N TYR A 62 -14.13 -4.70 -8.59
CA TYR A 62 -13.24 -5.76 -9.06
C TYR A 62 -13.03 -5.73 -10.59
N PRO A 63 -14.06 -5.53 -11.43
CA PRO A 63 -13.87 -5.43 -12.87
C PRO A 63 -12.91 -4.31 -13.28
N TYR A 64 -12.81 -3.25 -12.50
CA TYR A 64 -11.87 -2.14 -12.75
C TYR A 64 -10.42 -2.51 -12.44
N PHE A 65 -10.20 -3.46 -11.54
CA PHE A 65 -8.87 -4.02 -11.30
C PHE A 65 -8.32 -4.71 -12.56
N GLU A 66 -9.10 -5.55 -13.21
CA GLU A 66 -8.69 -6.25 -14.44
C GLU A 66 -8.34 -5.28 -15.56
N ALA A 67 -9.11 -4.23 -15.72
CA ALA A 67 -8.89 -3.19 -16.72
C ALA A 67 -7.87 -2.13 -16.31
N SER A 68 -7.40 -2.12 -15.05
CA SER A 68 -6.51 -1.08 -14.55
C SER A 68 -5.11 -1.17 -15.16
N ASP A 69 -4.59 -0.06 -15.66
CA ASP A 69 -3.21 0.07 -16.06
C ASP A 69 -2.27 0.17 -14.85
N ILE A 70 -1.02 -0.23 -15.04
CA ILE A 70 0.06 0.04 -14.09
C ILE A 70 0.72 1.36 -14.48
N ILE A 71 0.70 2.34 -13.60
CA ILE A 71 1.21 3.67 -13.87
C ILE A 71 2.18 4.15 -12.81
N PRO A 72 3.16 5.00 -13.17
CA PRO A 72 4.04 5.64 -12.21
C PRO A 72 3.45 6.95 -11.69
N PHE A 73 3.84 7.35 -10.47
CA PHE A 73 3.50 8.67 -9.93
C PHE A 73 4.23 9.80 -10.65
N GLN A 74 5.52 9.68 -10.85
CA GLN A 74 6.38 10.75 -11.38
C GLN A 74 6.59 10.64 -12.89
N LYS A 75 5.51 10.57 -13.65
CA LYS A 75 5.55 10.32 -15.10
C LYS A 75 6.51 11.26 -15.85
N LYS A 76 6.51 12.57 -15.54
CA LYS A 76 7.38 13.56 -16.22
C LYS A 76 8.86 13.27 -15.96
N SER A 77 9.25 13.04 -14.70
CA SER A 77 10.64 12.74 -14.32
C SER A 77 11.12 11.44 -14.95
N ILE A 78 10.27 10.41 -14.97
CA ILE A 78 10.58 9.12 -15.59
C ILE A 78 10.82 9.30 -17.09
N LEU A 79 9.96 10.04 -17.78
CA LEU A 79 10.08 10.28 -19.22
C LEU A 79 11.34 11.09 -19.60
N SER A 80 11.89 11.87 -18.69
CA SER A 80 13.10 12.70 -18.91
C SER A 80 14.41 11.99 -18.57
N SER A 81 14.38 10.78 -17.99
CA SER A 81 15.58 10.04 -17.55
C SER A 81 15.59 8.61 -18.08
N GLU A 82 16.61 8.27 -18.88
CA GLU A 82 16.76 6.91 -19.40
C GLU A 82 16.94 5.84 -18.32
N ASN A 83 17.58 6.19 -17.22
CA ASN A 83 17.73 5.25 -16.08
C ASN A 83 16.38 4.99 -15.40
N LEU A 84 15.59 6.05 -15.15
CA LEU A 84 14.26 5.91 -14.53
C LEU A 84 13.29 5.18 -15.48
N LYS A 85 13.41 5.35 -16.81
CA LYS A 85 12.63 4.57 -17.78
C LYS A 85 12.94 3.08 -17.69
N LYS A 86 14.22 2.71 -17.69
CA LYS A 86 14.64 1.30 -17.54
C LYS A 86 14.16 0.70 -16.22
N ASP A 87 14.25 1.45 -15.14
CA ASP A 87 13.78 1.00 -13.85
C ASP A 87 12.25 0.90 -13.79
N PHE A 88 11.53 1.81 -14.46
CA PHE A 88 10.09 1.71 -14.63
C PHE A 88 9.70 0.43 -15.40
N GLU A 89 10.37 0.13 -16.50
CA GLU A 89 10.09 -1.09 -17.28
C GLU A 89 10.29 -2.37 -16.46
N LYS A 90 11.33 -2.41 -15.60
CA LYS A 90 11.56 -3.55 -14.70
C LYS A 90 10.46 -3.64 -13.63
N GLY A 91 10.17 -2.53 -12.95
CA GLY A 91 9.11 -2.47 -11.95
C GLY A 91 7.74 -2.81 -12.55
N PHE A 92 7.44 -2.31 -13.75
CA PHE A 92 6.24 -2.63 -14.50
C PHE A 92 6.11 -4.14 -14.75
N LYS A 93 7.17 -4.79 -15.23
CA LYS A 93 7.18 -6.25 -15.45
C LYS A 93 6.93 -7.04 -14.16
N LEU A 94 7.54 -6.63 -13.05
CA LEU A 94 7.32 -7.28 -11.76
C LEU A 94 5.87 -7.10 -11.29
N MET A 95 5.33 -5.89 -11.42
CA MET A 95 3.96 -5.58 -11.02
C MET A 95 2.92 -6.27 -11.92
N THR A 96 3.23 -6.44 -13.22
CA THR A 96 2.40 -7.25 -14.14
C THR A 96 2.34 -8.70 -13.68
N LYS A 97 3.48 -9.33 -13.37
CA LYS A 97 3.50 -10.70 -12.82
C LYS A 97 2.69 -10.83 -11.54
N TYR A 98 2.77 -9.84 -10.66
CA TYR A 98 1.97 -9.80 -9.44
C TYR A 98 0.48 -9.68 -9.74
N LYS A 99 0.08 -8.79 -10.65
CA LYS A 99 -1.31 -8.60 -11.08
C LYS A 99 -1.93 -9.86 -11.69
N GLU A 100 -1.14 -10.59 -12.50
CA GLU A 100 -1.56 -11.78 -13.23
C GLU A 100 -1.43 -13.08 -12.42
N PHE A 101 -1.01 -13.00 -11.15
CA PHE A 101 -0.72 -14.20 -10.33
C PHE A 101 0.29 -15.14 -11.00
N ASN A 102 1.18 -14.57 -11.81
CA ASN A 102 2.16 -15.30 -12.60
C ASN A 102 3.58 -15.00 -12.11
N GLY A 103 4.09 -15.83 -11.24
CA GLY A 103 5.46 -15.73 -10.77
C GLY A 103 5.64 -16.07 -9.30
N ASN A 104 6.89 -16.37 -8.94
CA ASN A 104 7.28 -16.57 -7.56
C ASN A 104 7.35 -15.20 -6.86
N LEU A 105 6.57 -15.02 -5.80
CA LEU A 105 6.53 -13.78 -5.02
C LEU A 105 7.89 -13.37 -4.45
N GLU A 106 8.75 -14.32 -4.15
CA GLU A 106 10.11 -14.07 -3.67
C GLU A 106 10.99 -13.33 -4.69
N ASN A 107 10.70 -13.53 -5.98
CA ASN A 107 11.38 -12.83 -7.07
C ASN A 107 10.78 -11.46 -7.37
N ILE A 108 9.59 -11.18 -6.84
CA ILE A 108 8.88 -9.93 -7.05
C ILE A 108 9.04 -9.00 -5.85
N PHE A 109 8.98 -9.54 -4.62
CA PHE A 109 8.95 -8.78 -3.38
C PHE A 109 10.05 -9.19 -2.39
N ASP A 110 10.42 -8.26 -1.52
CA ASP A 110 11.00 -8.62 -0.22
C ASP A 110 9.87 -9.14 0.68
N LEU A 111 9.77 -10.48 0.78
CA LEU A 111 8.70 -11.13 1.55
C LEU A 111 8.77 -10.84 3.03
N ASN A 112 9.97 -10.68 3.59
CA ASN A 112 10.14 -10.38 5.00
C ASN A 112 9.65 -8.95 5.32
N TYR A 113 9.98 -7.98 4.47
CA TYR A 113 9.49 -6.62 4.60
C TYR A 113 7.97 -6.55 4.42
N THR A 114 7.43 -7.23 3.40
CA THR A 114 5.98 -7.29 3.14
C THR A 114 5.23 -7.96 4.30
N ALA A 115 5.76 -9.06 4.83
CA ALA A 115 5.18 -9.75 5.98
C ALA A 115 5.14 -8.88 7.25
N LYS A 116 6.22 -8.11 7.48
CA LYS A 116 6.26 -7.13 8.57
C LYS A 116 5.18 -6.07 8.43
N LEU A 117 5.01 -5.53 7.23
CA LEU A 117 4.00 -4.50 6.95
C LEU A 117 2.59 -5.05 7.14
N TYR A 118 2.32 -6.25 6.64
CA TYR A 118 1.02 -6.89 6.77
C TYR A 118 0.67 -7.24 8.21
N ALA A 119 1.65 -7.67 9.00
CA ALA A 119 1.45 -7.88 10.44
C ALA A 119 1.06 -6.57 11.16
N LEU A 120 1.64 -5.43 10.78
CA LEU A 120 1.26 -4.12 11.31
C LEU A 120 -0.15 -3.72 10.86
N TYR A 121 -0.53 -4.00 9.62
CA TYR A 121 -1.88 -3.73 9.13
C TYR A 121 -2.93 -4.51 9.94
N ASP A 122 -2.70 -5.77 10.22
CA ASP A 122 -3.66 -6.59 10.96
C ASP A 122 -3.78 -6.16 12.43
N ILE A 123 -2.67 -5.88 13.11
CA ILE A 123 -2.70 -5.36 14.49
C ILE A 123 -3.40 -4.00 14.57
N GLY A 124 -3.15 -3.14 13.58
CA GLY A 124 -3.79 -1.84 13.48
C GLY A 124 -5.21 -1.87 12.91
N LYS A 125 -5.73 -3.05 12.54
CA LYS A 125 -7.01 -3.21 11.80
C LYS A 125 -7.08 -2.35 10.53
N ILE A 126 -5.94 -2.20 9.84
CA ILE A 126 -5.77 -1.34 8.67
C ILE A 126 -6.11 -2.15 7.41
N ARG A 127 -7.39 -2.41 7.19
CA ARG A 127 -7.82 -3.20 6.04
C ARG A 127 -7.78 -2.44 4.72
N HIS A 128 -8.02 -1.16 4.74
CA HIS A 128 -8.14 -0.34 3.55
C HIS A 128 -6.87 -0.36 2.69
N SER A 129 -5.70 -0.43 3.33
CA SER A 129 -4.40 -0.53 2.64
C SER A 129 -4.19 -1.81 1.83
N TYR A 130 -4.98 -2.86 2.10
CA TYR A 130 -4.92 -4.11 1.32
C TYR A 130 -5.66 -4.02 -0.01
N HIS A 131 -6.56 -3.05 -0.16
CA HIS A 131 -7.34 -2.89 -1.37
C HIS A 131 -6.41 -2.60 -2.56
N TRP A 132 -6.63 -3.27 -3.68
CA TRP A 132 -5.75 -3.18 -4.84
C TRP A 132 -5.49 -1.74 -5.30
N HIS A 133 -6.49 -0.87 -5.23
CA HIS A 133 -6.38 0.52 -5.65
C HIS A 133 -5.59 1.40 -4.66
N ASN A 134 -5.34 0.90 -3.44
CA ASN A 134 -4.53 1.57 -2.42
C ASN A 134 -3.10 1.05 -2.35
N GLN A 135 -2.76 0.01 -3.10
CA GLN A 135 -1.40 -0.50 -3.11
C GLN A 135 -0.46 0.42 -3.88
N ARG A 136 0.66 0.73 -3.26
CA ARG A 136 1.74 1.56 -3.79
C ARG A 136 3.04 0.80 -3.67
N PHE A 137 3.85 0.83 -4.74
CA PHE A 137 5.08 0.04 -4.80
C PHE A 137 6.25 0.90 -5.23
N TYR A 138 7.30 0.89 -4.43
CA TYR A 138 8.60 1.37 -4.82
C TYR A 138 9.35 0.26 -5.55
N TYR A 139 9.87 0.53 -6.74
CA TYR A 139 10.82 -0.37 -7.36
C TYR A 139 12.20 -0.15 -6.75
N ASN A 140 12.72 -1.14 -6.04
CA ASN A 140 14.06 -1.09 -5.47
C ASN A 140 15.09 -1.56 -6.52
N PRO A 141 15.89 -0.66 -7.14
CA PRO A 141 16.83 -1.04 -8.19
C PRO A 141 18.02 -1.87 -7.68
N LYS A 142 18.34 -1.83 -6.38
CA LYS A 142 19.44 -2.60 -5.78
C LYS A 142 19.08 -4.08 -5.68
N GLU A 143 17.85 -4.37 -5.29
CA GLU A 143 17.36 -5.73 -5.09
C GLU A 143 16.60 -6.27 -6.31
N ASN A 144 16.28 -5.40 -7.28
CA ASN A 144 15.39 -5.70 -8.40
C ASN A 144 14.06 -6.29 -7.92
N LYS A 145 13.44 -5.64 -6.92
CA LYS A 145 12.19 -6.07 -6.27
C LYS A 145 11.25 -4.88 -6.07
N LEU A 146 9.97 -5.21 -5.86
CA LEU A 146 8.97 -4.26 -5.40
C LEU A 146 8.93 -4.23 -3.87
N GLU A 147 8.82 -3.04 -3.31
CA GLU A 147 8.58 -2.82 -1.90
C GLU A 147 7.26 -2.05 -1.72
N HIS A 148 6.38 -2.56 -0.87
CA HIS A 148 5.15 -1.86 -0.54
C HIS A 148 5.44 -0.52 0.17
N ILE A 149 4.69 0.50 -0.18
CA ILE A 149 4.62 1.74 0.58
C ILE A 149 3.29 1.75 1.31
N ALA A 150 3.32 1.91 2.64
CA ALA A 150 2.09 2.07 3.43
C ALA A 150 1.33 3.32 2.97
N PHE A 151 0.07 3.14 2.60
CA PHE A 151 -0.81 4.20 2.15
C PHE A 151 -2.24 3.89 2.56
N ASP A 152 -3.03 4.95 2.79
CA ASP A 152 -4.43 4.87 3.18
C ASP A 152 -4.64 3.93 4.37
N CYS A 153 -3.79 4.13 5.39
CA CYS A 153 -3.79 3.35 6.62
C CYS A 153 -4.97 3.71 7.51
N TYR A 154 -6.14 3.87 6.94
CA TYR A 154 -7.35 4.14 7.66
C TYR A 154 -7.80 2.88 8.40
N ALA A 155 -7.72 2.96 9.73
CA ALA A 155 -8.36 2.00 10.61
C ALA A 155 -9.81 2.46 10.80
N GLY A 156 -10.69 2.11 9.85
CA GLY A 156 -12.11 2.38 10.01
C GLY A 156 -12.63 1.75 11.30
N ILE A 157 -13.43 2.47 12.06
CA ILE A 157 -14.21 1.89 13.15
C ILE A 157 -15.34 1.08 12.49
N GLU A 158 -14.97 0.01 11.82
CA GLU A 158 -15.94 -1.01 11.40
C GLU A 158 -16.13 -1.93 12.58
N GLU A 159 -17.24 -1.72 13.28
CA GLU A 159 -17.68 -2.64 14.35
C GLU A 159 -17.79 -4.06 13.76
N GLY A 160 -17.23 -5.04 14.46
CA GLY A 160 -17.41 -6.45 14.14
C GLY A 160 -16.35 -7.07 13.23
N ILE A 161 -15.24 -6.40 12.92
CA ILE A 161 -14.12 -7.04 12.24
C ILE A 161 -13.27 -7.77 13.29
N GLU A 162 -13.58 -9.03 13.49
CA GLU A 162 -12.80 -9.92 14.36
C GLU A 162 -11.72 -10.66 13.59
N ASP A 163 -11.87 -10.80 12.25
CA ASP A 163 -11.01 -11.62 11.43
C ASP A 163 -9.78 -10.87 10.94
N VAL A 164 -8.63 -11.46 11.14
CA VAL A 164 -7.42 -11.16 10.36
C VAL A 164 -7.64 -11.62 8.91
N ILE A 165 -7.03 -10.95 7.94
CA ILE A 165 -7.13 -11.30 6.51
C ILE A 165 -6.86 -12.77 6.24
N TYR A 166 -5.97 -13.39 7.03
CA TYR A 166 -5.64 -14.82 6.96
C TYR A 166 -6.85 -15.73 7.21
N GLY A 167 -7.85 -15.32 8.01
CA GLY A 167 -9.05 -16.10 8.33
C GLY A 167 -10.23 -15.87 7.39
N HIS A 168 -10.19 -14.93 6.49
CA HIS A 168 -11.33 -14.57 5.65
C HIS A 168 -11.58 -15.60 4.56
N SER A 169 -12.60 -16.44 4.74
CA SER A 169 -12.98 -17.52 3.82
C SER A 169 -14.07 -17.15 2.82
N ASP A 170 -14.77 -16.03 3.00
CA ASP A 170 -15.87 -15.63 2.13
C ASP A 170 -15.39 -15.03 0.82
N ASN A 171 -15.30 -15.90 -0.21
CA ASN A 171 -14.87 -15.55 -1.55
C ASN A 171 -15.86 -14.66 -2.33
N ASN A 172 -17.07 -14.48 -1.82
CA ASN A 172 -18.12 -13.69 -2.48
C ASN A 172 -18.31 -12.31 -1.88
N SER A 173 -17.65 -12.01 -0.76
CA SER A 173 -17.75 -10.69 -0.14
C SER A 173 -17.11 -9.60 -0.99
N TYR A 174 -17.59 -8.38 -0.81
CA TYR A 174 -16.97 -7.20 -1.40
C TYR A 174 -15.50 -7.08 -0.99
N ASP A 175 -15.21 -7.33 0.28
CA ASP A 175 -13.86 -7.27 0.84
C ASP A 175 -12.91 -8.29 0.21
N PHE A 176 -13.39 -9.51 -0.08
CA PHE A 176 -12.60 -10.50 -0.81
C PHE A 176 -12.13 -9.96 -2.16
N LYS A 177 -13.02 -9.37 -2.95
CA LYS A 177 -12.69 -8.82 -4.28
C LYS A 177 -11.70 -7.68 -4.20
N MET A 178 -11.79 -6.84 -3.17
CA MET A 178 -10.89 -5.72 -2.96
C MET A 178 -9.50 -6.16 -2.50
N THR A 179 -9.42 -7.21 -1.69
CA THR A 179 -8.17 -7.73 -1.11
C THR A 179 -7.59 -8.90 -1.87
N TYR A 180 -8.24 -9.35 -2.94
CA TYR A 180 -7.89 -10.55 -3.71
C TYR A 180 -6.42 -10.63 -4.09
N LEU A 181 -5.86 -9.52 -4.56
CA LEU A 181 -4.46 -9.44 -4.97
C LEU A 181 -3.50 -9.68 -3.79
N SER A 182 -3.82 -9.14 -2.62
CA SER A 182 -2.99 -9.28 -1.42
C SER A 182 -3.02 -10.70 -0.85
N LYS A 183 -4.10 -11.43 -1.07
CA LYS A 183 -4.26 -12.79 -0.52
C LYS A 183 -3.24 -13.79 -1.05
N GLN A 184 -2.67 -13.57 -2.23
CA GLN A 184 -1.65 -14.48 -2.77
C GLN A 184 -0.42 -14.63 -1.85
N PHE A 185 -0.09 -13.63 -1.03
CA PHE A 185 1.00 -13.73 -0.07
C PHE A 185 0.75 -14.81 0.98
N PHE A 186 -0.49 -15.02 1.39
CA PHE A 186 -0.85 -16.02 2.40
C PHE A 186 -0.82 -17.47 1.88
N ASN A 187 -0.61 -17.65 0.58
CA ASN A 187 -0.33 -18.97 -0.02
C ASN A 187 1.19 -19.25 -0.11
N ASN A 188 2.04 -18.37 0.40
CA ASN A 188 3.50 -18.54 0.42
C ASN A 188 4.00 -18.81 1.83
N ASP A 189 4.60 -19.99 2.05
CA ASP A 189 5.03 -20.46 3.38
C ASP A 189 6.09 -19.56 4.02
N ILE A 190 7.01 -19.00 3.23
CA ILE A 190 8.06 -18.09 3.71
C ILE A 190 7.42 -16.80 4.22
N PHE A 191 6.47 -16.25 3.46
CA PHE A 191 5.71 -15.07 3.88
C PHE A 191 4.93 -15.36 5.17
N VAL A 192 4.14 -16.45 5.20
CA VAL A 192 3.30 -16.81 6.36
C VAL A 192 4.14 -17.02 7.61
N SER A 193 5.30 -17.68 7.49
CA SER A 193 6.22 -17.87 8.62
C SER A 193 6.73 -16.54 9.16
N SER A 194 7.19 -15.64 8.29
CA SER A 194 7.65 -14.30 8.67
C SER A 194 6.52 -13.46 9.25
N TYR A 195 5.33 -13.50 8.65
CA TYR A 195 4.14 -12.79 9.11
C TYR A 195 3.75 -13.20 10.55
N LYS A 196 3.67 -14.51 10.84
CA LYS A 196 3.38 -15.00 12.19
C LYS A 196 4.43 -14.55 13.20
N LYS A 197 5.71 -14.57 12.83
CA LYS A 197 6.80 -14.07 13.67
C LYS A 197 6.61 -12.59 14.02
N PHE A 198 6.24 -11.76 13.05
CA PHE A 198 6.02 -10.33 13.28
C PHE A 198 4.73 -10.07 14.07
N LEU A 199 3.65 -10.82 13.83
CA LEU A 199 2.44 -10.73 14.63
C LEU A 199 2.74 -10.99 16.12
N ASN A 200 3.43 -12.08 16.42
CA ASN A 200 3.83 -12.40 17.78
C ASN A 200 4.66 -11.27 18.41
N LYS A 201 5.66 -10.78 17.68
CA LYS A 201 6.54 -9.69 18.17
C LYS A 201 5.76 -8.40 18.44
N PHE A 202 4.85 -8.02 17.55
CA PHE A 202 4.13 -6.74 17.66
C PHE A 202 2.97 -6.80 18.66
N SER A 203 2.46 -8.00 18.99
CA SER A 203 1.47 -8.20 20.04
C SER A 203 2.06 -8.31 21.46
N GLU A 204 3.39 -8.34 21.60
CA GLU A 204 4.03 -8.32 22.92
C GLU A 204 3.66 -7.03 23.68
N GLN A 205 3.26 -7.16 24.94
CA GLN A 205 2.90 -6.01 25.80
C GLN A 205 4.01 -4.95 25.83
N LYS A 206 5.27 -5.39 25.92
CA LYS A 206 6.42 -4.48 25.92
C LYS A 206 6.48 -3.65 24.63
N TYR A 207 6.31 -4.28 23.45
CA TYR A 207 6.35 -3.59 22.16
C TYR A 207 5.26 -2.53 22.06
N LEU A 208 4.03 -2.87 22.47
CA LEU A 208 2.90 -1.95 22.46
C LEU A 208 3.12 -0.77 23.40
N THR A 209 3.62 -1.05 24.61
CA THR A 209 3.94 -0.01 25.60
C THR A 209 5.03 0.95 25.08
N ASP A 210 6.09 0.43 24.47
CA ASP A 210 7.18 1.23 23.91
C ASP A 210 6.68 2.16 22.79
N ILE A 211 5.77 1.68 21.92
CA ILE A 211 5.16 2.50 20.86
C ILE A 211 4.27 3.58 21.47
N ILE A 212 3.38 3.23 22.40
CA ILE A 212 2.51 4.21 23.07
C ILE A 212 3.35 5.30 23.72
N ASN A 213 4.35 4.94 24.50
CA ASN A 213 5.22 5.91 25.17
C ASN A 213 5.99 6.81 24.20
N LYS A 214 6.36 6.29 23.03
CA LYS A 214 7.08 7.06 22.01
C LYS A 214 6.21 8.12 21.31
N TYR A 215 4.90 7.88 21.18
CA TYR A 215 4.00 8.71 20.36
C TYR A 215 2.88 9.40 21.16
N SER A 216 2.86 9.25 22.50
CA SER A 216 1.85 9.88 23.38
C SER A 216 2.25 11.26 23.90
N THR A 217 3.27 11.91 23.34
CA THR A 217 3.71 13.29 23.70
C THR A 217 3.16 14.32 22.74
#